data_fd232e6f1cb556f9086c113e94b087c8
#
_entry.id   fd232e6f1cb556f9086c113e94b087c8
#
_cell.length_a   1.000
_cell.length_b   1.000
_cell.length_c   1.000
_cell.angle_alpha   90.00
_cell.angle_beta   90.00
_cell.angle_gamma   90.00
#
_symmetry.space_group_name_H-M   'P 1'
#
loop_
_entity.id
_entity.type
_entity.pdbx_description
1 polymer ?
#
loop_
_entity_poly.entity_id
_entity_poly.type
_entity_poly.pdbx_seq_one_letter_code
_entity_poly.pdbx_strand_id
1 'polypeptide(L)'
;MARALLRHIGMIETRRLPRVVLPALLALAAGAVGGCHETPTSPSSTNNLPLVRETASMRYFHEPGDTIDVDRQERFNAWALERLGVHPPQPVEYRKYLSREAMGRYTGNAGTNGFAEPERWRFHTIWPYDTHEVVHVYTAMIGRPSDFFNEGIAVSFQADPARGDFTVRFNGQQVHEACRAYLAGGTLPSPLSRYVTTDGFRGIQDTVLSYRMAGSFVLYLTERFGLPAVLQFFRGGIREDSLASTRARLQAAFGVTLEDAEAAWLEVLRR
;
A
#
# COMPACT_ATOMS: atom_id res chain seq x y z
N MET A 1 -42.62 36.52 37.74
CA MET A 1 -43.28 35.27 38.22
C MET A 1 -42.34 34.12 37.83
N ALA A 2 -41.41 33.67 38.60
CA ALA A 2 -41.37 32.97 39.88
C ALA A 2 -41.76 31.47 39.75
N ARG A 3 -40.75 30.66 40.14
CA ARG A 3 -40.70 29.27 40.65
C ARG A 3 -40.30 28.21 39.61
N ALA A 4 -39.11 27.65 39.63
CA ALA A 4 -38.46 26.78 40.64
C ALA A 4 -39.10 25.39 40.71
N LEU A 5 -38.37 24.34 40.34
CA LEU A 5 -38.27 23.12 41.16
C LEU A 5 -36.97 22.34 40.83
N LEU A 6 -36.30 22.09 41.92
CA LEU A 6 -35.06 21.31 42.09
C LEU A 6 -35.37 19.80 42.22
N ARG A 7 -34.28 19.02 42.04
CA ARG A 7 -33.93 17.71 42.64
C ARG A 7 -34.34 16.43 41.89
N HIS A 8 -33.32 15.67 41.45
CA HIS A 8 -33.00 14.40 42.13
C HIS A 8 -31.56 13.97 41.79
N ILE A 9 -30.75 13.94 42.84
CA ILE A 9 -29.43 13.32 42.89
C ILE A 9 -29.68 11.82 43.14
N GLY A 10 -29.20 10.96 42.26
CA GLY A 10 -29.12 9.51 42.44
C GLY A 10 -27.69 9.07 42.59
N MET A 11 -27.20 8.84 43.79
CA MET A 11 -25.96 8.15 44.12
C MET A 11 -26.06 6.70 43.65
N ILE A 12 -25.10 6.23 42.88
CA ILE A 12 -24.89 4.80 42.61
C ILE A 12 -23.64 4.35 43.36
N GLU A 13 -23.87 3.46 44.27
CA GLU A 13 -22.92 2.76 45.15
C GLU A 13 -21.86 1.99 44.34
N THR A 14 -20.63 2.16 44.80
CA THR A 14 -19.49 1.33 44.38
C THR A 14 -19.53 -0.02 45.08
N ARG A 15 -19.91 -1.09 44.40
CA ARG A 15 -19.73 -2.47 44.90
C ARG A 15 -18.30 -2.92 44.62
N ARG A 16 -17.53 -3.13 45.68
CA ARG A 16 -16.24 -3.82 45.68
C ARG A 16 -16.49 -5.32 45.53
N LEU A 17 -15.83 -5.93 44.52
CA LEU A 17 -15.74 -7.37 44.36
C LEU A 17 -14.56 -7.93 45.17
N PRO A 18 -14.67 -9.10 45.78
CA PRO A 18 -13.65 -9.67 46.65
C PRO A 18 -12.50 -10.30 45.86
N ARG A 19 -11.28 -10.09 46.38
CA ARG A 19 -10.08 -10.77 45.93
C ARG A 19 -10.14 -12.27 46.27
N VAL A 20 -10.12 -13.12 45.25
CA VAL A 20 -9.89 -14.56 45.43
C VAL A 20 -8.37 -14.81 45.35
N VAL A 21 -7.82 -15.25 46.47
CA VAL A 21 -6.44 -15.74 46.59
C VAL A 21 -6.48 -17.24 46.32
N LEU A 22 -5.79 -17.71 45.28
CA LEU A 22 -5.55 -19.13 45.05
C LEU A 22 -4.14 -19.48 45.51
N PRO A 23 -3.95 -20.58 46.25
CA PRO A 23 -2.63 -21.01 46.71
C PRO A 23 -1.87 -21.78 45.64
N ALA A 24 -0.55 -21.54 45.64
CA ALA A 24 0.41 -22.26 44.85
C ALA A 24 0.54 -23.72 45.31
N LEU A 25 0.45 -24.65 44.38
CA LEU A 25 0.86 -26.04 44.61
C LEU A 25 2.12 -26.31 43.71
N LEU A 26 3.26 -26.46 44.45
CA LEU A 26 4.50 -26.99 43.90
C LEU A 26 4.29 -28.50 43.69
N ALA A 27 4.57 -28.99 42.47
CA ALA A 27 4.85 -30.39 42.21
C ALA A 27 6.13 -30.49 41.40
N LEU A 28 7.22 -30.90 42.08
CA LEU A 28 8.43 -31.38 41.43
C LEU A 28 8.13 -32.76 40.83
N ALA A 29 8.37 -32.91 39.52
CA ALA A 29 8.58 -34.20 38.89
C ALA A 29 9.79 -34.08 37.95
N ALA A 30 10.93 -34.65 38.40
CA ALA A 30 12.11 -34.87 37.57
C ALA A 30 11.80 -36.05 36.63
N GLY A 31 11.83 -35.78 35.34
CA GLY A 31 11.76 -36.79 34.29
C GLY A 31 12.72 -36.38 33.17
N ALA A 32 13.93 -36.94 33.20
CA ALA A 32 14.87 -36.85 32.11
C ALA A 32 14.35 -37.68 30.91
N VAL A 33 13.89 -37.00 29.89
CA VAL A 33 13.71 -37.59 28.56
C VAL A 33 14.55 -36.74 27.61
N GLY A 34 15.62 -37.35 27.08
CA GLY A 34 16.47 -36.80 26.04
C GLY A 34 15.62 -36.58 24.76
N GLY A 35 15.16 -35.37 24.60
CA GLY A 35 14.58 -34.89 23.36
C GLY A 35 15.69 -34.21 22.58
N CYS A 36 16.00 -34.70 21.39
CA CYS A 36 16.84 -34.03 20.42
C CYS A 36 16.23 -32.65 20.20
N HIS A 37 16.91 -31.64 20.72
CA HIS A 37 16.64 -30.23 20.33
C HIS A 37 17.06 -30.14 18.87
N GLU A 38 16.08 -30.22 17.96
CA GLU A 38 16.26 -29.69 16.63
C GLU A 38 16.40 -28.20 16.80
N THR A 39 17.65 -27.73 16.74
CA THR A 39 17.95 -26.31 16.53
C THR A 39 17.16 -25.89 15.29
N PRO A 40 16.34 -24.80 15.33
CA PRO A 40 15.72 -24.29 14.13
C PRO A 40 16.86 -23.99 13.15
N THR A 41 16.98 -24.79 12.12
CA THR A 41 17.91 -24.57 11.01
C THR A 41 17.58 -23.19 10.47
N SER A 42 18.50 -22.25 10.66
CA SER A 42 18.45 -20.97 9.95
C SER A 42 18.15 -21.26 8.49
N PRO A 43 17.23 -20.52 7.84
CA PRO A 43 16.88 -20.80 6.46
C PRO A 43 18.18 -20.85 5.64
N SER A 44 18.41 -21.99 5.01
CA SER A 44 19.57 -22.25 4.18
C SER A 44 19.72 -21.12 3.16
N SER A 45 20.87 -20.48 3.11
CA SER A 45 21.21 -19.32 2.29
C SER A 45 21.25 -19.57 0.77
N THR A 46 20.53 -20.60 0.26
CA THR A 46 20.54 -21.02 -1.15
C THR A 46 19.16 -20.89 -1.84
N ASN A 47 18.20 -20.19 -1.24
CA ASN A 47 16.89 -19.96 -1.87
C ASN A 47 16.94 -18.79 -2.86
N ASN A 48 17.83 -18.83 -3.85
CA ASN A 48 17.81 -17.89 -4.96
C ASN A 48 16.96 -18.44 -6.09
N LEU A 49 15.95 -17.65 -6.52
CA LEU A 49 15.27 -17.93 -7.78
C LEU A 49 16.27 -17.91 -8.93
N PRO A 50 16.17 -18.82 -9.93
CA PRO A 50 17.03 -18.78 -11.09
C PRO A 50 16.75 -17.51 -11.92
N LEU A 51 17.82 -16.86 -12.40
CA LEU A 51 17.75 -15.81 -13.41
C LEU A 51 17.36 -16.48 -14.73
N VAL A 52 16.27 -16.04 -15.35
CA VAL A 52 15.74 -16.62 -16.58
C VAL A 52 15.89 -15.70 -17.77
N ARG A 53 15.95 -14.39 -17.55
CA ARG A 53 16.18 -13.40 -18.60
C ARG A 53 16.76 -12.11 -17.99
N GLU A 54 17.59 -11.44 -18.77
CA GLU A 54 18.10 -10.10 -18.45
C GLU A 54 17.90 -9.18 -19.67
N THR A 55 17.51 -7.93 -19.39
CA THR A 55 17.35 -6.86 -20.36
C THR A 55 18.08 -5.61 -19.86
N ALA A 56 18.04 -4.52 -20.60
CA ALA A 56 18.62 -3.26 -20.16
C ALA A 56 17.91 -2.69 -18.92
N SER A 57 16.60 -2.96 -18.74
CA SER A 57 15.78 -2.39 -17.64
C SER A 57 15.55 -3.36 -16.49
N MET A 58 15.61 -4.67 -16.74
CA MET A 58 15.19 -5.70 -15.78
C MET A 58 16.04 -6.95 -15.76
N ARG A 59 16.07 -7.61 -14.59
CA ARG A 59 16.53 -8.99 -14.39
C ARG A 59 15.36 -9.82 -13.89
N TYR A 60 14.96 -10.85 -14.66
CA TYR A 60 13.77 -11.66 -14.41
C TYR A 60 14.15 -12.98 -13.73
N PHE A 61 13.52 -13.22 -12.59
CA PHE A 61 13.69 -14.43 -11.78
C PHE A 61 12.33 -15.07 -11.54
N HIS A 62 12.20 -16.37 -11.73
CA HIS A 62 10.99 -17.11 -11.34
C HIS A 62 11.28 -18.55 -10.92
N GLU A 63 10.33 -19.17 -10.23
CA GLU A 63 10.42 -20.59 -9.89
C GLU A 63 10.36 -21.45 -11.14
N PRO A 64 10.99 -22.65 -11.14
CA PRO A 64 10.86 -23.61 -12.24
C PRO A 64 9.39 -23.96 -12.51
N GLY A 65 8.99 -23.96 -13.76
CA GLY A 65 7.60 -24.21 -14.18
C GLY A 65 6.69 -22.97 -14.16
N ASP A 66 7.20 -21.82 -13.71
CA ASP A 66 6.48 -20.56 -13.76
C ASP A 66 6.79 -19.77 -15.05
N THR A 67 6.09 -18.66 -15.28
CA THR A 67 6.26 -17.81 -16.46
C THR A 67 6.09 -16.33 -16.14
N ILE A 68 6.81 -15.48 -16.87
CA ILE A 68 6.67 -14.02 -16.84
C ILE A 68 6.36 -13.55 -18.27
N ASP A 69 5.40 -12.64 -18.41
CA ASP A 69 5.12 -11.95 -19.68
C ASP A 69 6.13 -10.79 -19.85
N VAL A 70 7.38 -11.18 -20.20
CA VAL A 70 8.51 -10.25 -20.26
C VAL A 70 8.26 -9.14 -21.28
N ASP A 71 7.74 -9.45 -22.45
CA ASP A 71 7.55 -8.44 -23.50
C ASP A 71 6.49 -7.39 -23.12
N ARG A 72 5.45 -7.82 -22.39
CA ARG A 72 4.45 -6.89 -21.88
C ARG A 72 5.02 -6.05 -20.73
N GLN A 73 5.82 -6.65 -19.84
CA GLN A 73 6.47 -5.95 -18.74
C GLN A 73 7.47 -4.90 -19.26
N GLU A 74 8.26 -5.22 -20.25
CA GLU A 74 9.21 -4.28 -20.85
C GLU A 74 8.53 -3.07 -21.51
N ARG A 75 7.41 -3.28 -22.20
CA ARG A 75 6.63 -2.17 -22.77
C ARG A 75 6.04 -1.28 -21.68
N PHE A 76 5.58 -1.87 -20.56
CA PHE A 76 5.15 -1.10 -19.43
C PHE A 76 6.31 -0.31 -18.81
N ASN A 77 7.45 -0.94 -18.59
CA ASN A 77 8.62 -0.29 -18.00
C ASN A 77 9.07 0.92 -18.84
N ALA A 78 9.20 0.76 -20.16
CA ALA A 78 9.56 1.86 -21.04
C ALA A 78 8.58 3.04 -20.91
N TRP A 79 7.28 2.76 -20.93
CA TRP A 79 6.23 3.76 -20.77
C TRP A 79 6.26 4.44 -19.37
N ALA A 80 6.45 3.66 -18.30
CA ALA A 80 6.46 4.19 -16.93
C ALA A 80 7.70 5.03 -16.66
N LEU A 81 8.88 4.57 -17.10
CA LEU A 81 10.16 5.30 -16.95
C LEU A 81 10.14 6.64 -17.69
N GLU A 82 9.63 6.64 -18.94
CA GLU A 82 9.46 7.87 -19.72
C GLU A 82 8.55 8.87 -18.99
N ARG A 83 7.39 8.41 -18.52
CA ARG A 83 6.42 9.29 -17.84
C ARG A 83 6.93 9.80 -16.49
N LEU A 84 7.60 8.97 -15.71
CA LEU A 84 8.16 9.35 -14.42
C LEU A 84 9.44 10.20 -14.54
N GLY A 85 10.11 10.15 -15.71
CA GLY A 85 11.37 10.86 -15.93
C GLY A 85 12.49 10.34 -15.04
N VAL A 86 12.51 9.05 -14.71
CA VAL A 86 13.52 8.42 -13.86
C VAL A 86 14.34 7.39 -14.63
N HIS A 87 15.59 7.22 -14.20
CA HIS A 87 16.54 6.28 -14.79
C HIS A 87 17.19 5.46 -13.68
N PRO A 88 16.72 4.23 -13.41
CA PRO A 88 17.34 3.38 -12.42
C PRO A 88 18.83 3.17 -12.72
N PRO A 89 19.73 3.21 -11.71
CA PRO A 89 21.18 3.09 -11.93
C PRO A 89 21.61 1.67 -12.32
N GLN A 90 20.70 0.70 -12.19
CA GLN A 90 20.89 -0.71 -12.54
C GLN A 90 19.54 -1.33 -12.90
N PRO A 91 19.54 -2.49 -13.62
CA PRO A 91 18.33 -3.23 -13.91
C PRO A 91 17.59 -3.61 -12.62
N VAL A 92 16.25 -3.44 -12.64
CA VAL A 92 15.40 -3.81 -11.51
C VAL A 92 15.15 -5.32 -11.50
N GLU A 93 15.21 -5.97 -10.35
CA GLU A 93 14.91 -7.39 -10.21
C GLU A 93 13.40 -7.64 -10.12
N TYR A 94 12.87 -8.33 -11.09
CA TYR A 94 11.53 -8.90 -11.09
C TYR A 94 11.60 -10.33 -10.53
N ARG A 95 11.06 -10.55 -9.33
CA ARG A 95 11.07 -11.85 -8.65
C ARG A 95 9.66 -12.41 -8.57
N LYS A 96 9.35 -13.41 -9.40
CA LYS A 96 8.04 -14.04 -9.47
C LYS A 96 8.00 -15.39 -8.77
N TYR A 97 6.89 -15.63 -8.09
CA TYR A 97 6.61 -16.83 -7.32
C TYR A 97 5.30 -17.47 -7.79
N LEU A 98 5.21 -18.80 -7.68
CA LEU A 98 4.02 -19.56 -8.05
C LEU A 98 2.80 -19.18 -7.18
N SER A 99 3.01 -18.83 -5.91
CA SER A 99 1.95 -18.45 -4.97
C SER A 99 2.48 -17.55 -3.85
N ARG A 100 1.57 -17.04 -3.00
CA ARG A 100 1.94 -16.31 -1.77
C ARG A 100 2.75 -17.18 -0.80
N GLU A 101 2.38 -18.44 -0.64
CA GLU A 101 3.08 -19.39 0.22
C GLU A 101 4.50 -19.64 -0.31
N ALA A 102 4.64 -19.76 -1.63
CA ALA A 102 5.95 -19.86 -2.26
C ALA A 102 6.77 -18.59 -1.98
N MET A 103 6.20 -17.40 -2.24
CA MET A 103 6.85 -16.14 -1.93
C MET A 103 7.27 -16.06 -0.45
N GLY A 104 6.40 -16.49 0.46
CA GLY A 104 6.68 -16.54 1.89
C GLY A 104 7.88 -17.41 2.26
N ARG A 105 8.07 -18.55 1.59
CA ARG A 105 9.24 -19.42 1.82
C ARG A 105 10.57 -18.74 1.44
N TYR A 106 10.54 -17.90 0.42
CA TYR A 106 11.75 -17.19 -0.04
C TYR A 106 12.01 -15.88 0.71
N THR A 107 10.96 -15.18 1.12
CA THR A 107 11.05 -13.79 1.61
C THR A 107 10.64 -13.62 3.07
N GLY A 108 9.95 -14.61 3.65
CA GLY A 108 9.28 -14.49 4.95
C GLY A 108 7.92 -13.77 4.88
N ASN A 109 7.49 -13.29 3.70
CA ASN A 109 6.23 -12.55 3.52
C ASN A 109 5.25 -13.32 2.63
N ALA A 110 4.26 -13.96 3.24
CA ALA A 110 3.14 -14.64 2.57
C ALA A 110 1.82 -13.83 2.64
N GLY A 111 1.85 -12.64 3.24
CA GLY A 111 0.64 -11.85 3.53
C GLY A 111 0.11 -11.02 2.36
N THR A 112 0.86 -10.91 1.25
CA THR A 112 0.52 -10.06 0.10
C THR A 112 0.70 -10.78 -1.23
N ASN A 113 0.17 -10.21 -2.32
CA ASN A 113 0.39 -10.70 -3.69
C ASN A 113 1.71 -10.20 -4.29
N GLY A 114 2.24 -9.11 -3.76
CA GLY A 114 3.49 -8.50 -4.16
C GLY A 114 3.96 -7.49 -3.12
N PHE A 115 5.22 -7.11 -3.19
CA PHE A 115 5.81 -5.99 -2.46
C PHE A 115 7.11 -5.55 -3.10
N ALA A 116 7.44 -4.27 -2.94
CA ALA A 116 8.65 -3.67 -3.45
C ALA A 116 9.73 -3.51 -2.34
N GLU A 117 10.99 -3.68 -2.73
CA GLU A 117 12.20 -3.33 -1.95
C GLU A 117 13.02 -2.31 -2.77
N PRO A 118 12.60 -1.03 -2.81
CA PRO A 118 13.24 -0.03 -3.66
C PRO A 118 14.73 0.17 -3.39
N GLU A 119 15.15 0.07 -2.13
CA GLU A 119 16.56 0.16 -1.71
C GLU A 119 17.45 -0.97 -2.26
N ARG A 120 16.82 -2.04 -2.73
CA ARG A 120 17.49 -3.20 -3.36
C ARG A 120 17.25 -3.30 -4.86
N TRP A 121 16.55 -2.32 -5.42
CA TRP A 121 16.15 -2.31 -6.84
C TRP A 121 15.42 -3.58 -7.23
N ARG A 122 14.45 -4.00 -6.42
CA ARG A 122 13.69 -5.23 -6.67
C ARG A 122 12.26 -5.11 -6.21
N PHE A 123 11.45 -6.00 -6.77
CA PHE A 123 10.12 -6.29 -6.25
C PHE A 123 9.81 -7.79 -6.38
N HIS A 124 8.85 -8.20 -5.59
CA HIS A 124 8.37 -9.57 -5.47
C HIS A 124 6.91 -9.61 -5.85
N THR A 125 6.49 -10.63 -6.61
CA THR A 125 5.11 -10.75 -7.05
C THR A 125 4.72 -12.19 -7.38
N ILE A 126 3.43 -12.47 -7.35
CA ILE A 126 2.87 -13.74 -7.85
C ILE A 126 2.30 -13.59 -9.28
N TRP A 127 2.33 -12.38 -9.85
CA TRP A 127 1.73 -12.09 -11.15
C TRP A 127 2.74 -12.26 -12.27
N PRO A 128 2.32 -12.78 -13.46
CA PRO A 128 3.21 -12.87 -14.63
C PRO A 128 3.50 -11.50 -15.27
N TYR A 129 2.78 -10.47 -14.90
CA TYR A 129 2.87 -9.08 -15.33
C TYR A 129 2.44 -8.19 -14.15
N ASP A 130 3.31 -7.30 -13.73
CA ASP A 130 3.08 -6.47 -12.55
C ASP A 130 3.38 -5.01 -12.86
N THR A 131 2.34 -4.18 -12.82
CA THR A 131 2.41 -2.73 -13.07
C THR A 131 2.35 -1.92 -11.79
N HIS A 132 2.21 -2.58 -10.63
CA HIS A 132 2.06 -1.92 -9.34
C HIS A 132 3.39 -1.85 -8.59
N GLU A 133 3.98 -3.00 -8.31
CA GLU A 133 5.18 -3.06 -7.46
C GLU A 133 6.40 -2.40 -8.10
N VAL A 134 6.52 -2.47 -9.42
CA VAL A 134 7.60 -1.81 -10.15
C VAL A 134 7.52 -0.28 -10.05
N VAL A 135 6.29 0.29 -9.98
CA VAL A 135 6.11 1.74 -9.82
C VAL A 135 6.61 2.21 -8.46
N HIS A 136 6.45 1.43 -7.40
CA HIS A 136 7.05 1.74 -6.09
C HIS A 136 8.57 1.83 -6.17
N VAL A 137 9.23 0.93 -6.93
CA VAL A 137 10.68 1.00 -7.13
C VAL A 137 11.09 2.27 -7.86
N TYR A 138 10.35 2.66 -8.91
CA TYR A 138 10.66 3.86 -9.69
C TYR A 138 10.36 5.15 -8.93
N THR A 139 9.22 5.25 -8.29
CA THR A 139 8.82 6.47 -7.56
C THR A 139 9.65 6.73 -6.31
N ALA A 140 10.25 5.68 -5.72
CA ALA A 140 11.18 5.84 -4.60
C ALA A 140 12.42 6.69 -4.93
N MET A 141 12.79 6.78 -6.22
CA MET A 141 13.86 7.70 -6.70
C MET A 141 13.47 9.18 -6.58
N ILE A 142 12.17 9.47 -6.50
CA ILE A 142 11.62 10.83 -6.43
C ILE A 142 11.30 11.18 -4.98
N GLY A 143 10.65 10.25 -4.28
CA GLY A 143 10.23 10.38 -2.88
C GLY A 143 9.24 9.27 -2.51
N ARG A 144 9.02 9.11 -1.21
CA ARG A 144 8.10 8.09 -0.66
C ARG A 144 7.14 8.75 0.33
N PRO A 145 6.16 9.54 -0.14
CA PRO A 145 5.16 10.12 0.75
C PRO A 145 4.35 9.02 1.45
N SER A 146 3.39 9.43 2.31
CA SER A 146 2.55 8.49 3.04
C SER A 146 1.98 7.39 2.14
N ASP A 147 1.63 6.25 2.75
CA ASP A 147 1.12 5.09 2.02
C ASP A 147 -0.10 5.42 1.15
N PHE A 148 -0.95 6.38 1.55
CA PHE A 148 -2.06 6.85 0.71
C PHE A 148 -1.59 7.30 -0.68
N PHE A 149 -0.59 8.17 -0.75
CA PHE A 149 -0.09 8.68 -2.03
C PHE A 149 0.80 7.67 -2.74
N ASN A 150 1.60 6.93 -1.99
CA ASN A 150 2.48 5.91 -2.54
C ASN A 150 1.70 4.78 -3.23
N GLU A 151 0.64 4.26 -2.58
CA GLU A 151 -0.27 3.30 -3.21
C GLU A 151 -1.11 3.95 -4.31
N GLY A 152 -1.52 5.21 -4.09
CA GLY A 152 -2.30 5.97 -5.07
C GLY A 152 -1.58 6.15 -6.41
N ILE A 153 -0.28 6.47 -6.41
CA ILE A 153 0.48 6.59 -7.67
C ILE A 153 0.67 5.23 -8.32
N ALA A 154 0.98 4.18 -7.55
CA ALA A 154 1.14 2.84 -8.11
C ALA A 154 -0.16 2.36 -8.78
N VAL A 155 -1.32 2.58 -8.15
CA VAL A 155 -2.64 2.30 -8.77
C VAL A 155 -2.88 3.19 -9.98
N SER A 156 -2.54 4.48 -9.95
CA SER A 156 -2.77 5.40 -11.08
C SER A 156 -1.95 5.06 -12.33
N PHE A 157 -0.92 4.22 -12.18
CA PHE A 157 -0.12 3.66 -13.29
C PHE A 157 -0.60 2.27 -13.73
N GLN A 158 -1.64 1.69 -13.14
CA GLN A 158 -2.17 0.37 -13.54
C GLN A 158 -2.96 0.46 -14.85
N ALA A 159 -2.23 0.70 -15.94
CA ALA A 159 -2.68 0.69 -17.31
C ALA A 159 -2.00 -0.46 -18.07
N ASP A 160 -2.44 -0.73 -19.27
CA ASP A 160 -1.82 -1.72 -20.16
C ASP A 160 -1.35 -1.08 -21.49
N PRO A 161 -0.26 -0.31 -21.46
CA PRO A 161 0.27 0.33 -22.67
C PRO A 161 0.67 -0.67 -23.74
N ALA A 162 0.98 -1.93 -23.35
CA ALA A 162 1.29 -3.00 -24.30
C ALA A 162 0.11 -3.35 -25.21
N ARG A 163 -1.12 -3.09 -24.75
CA ARG A 163 -2.36 -3.28 -25.51
C ARG A 163 -3.02 -1.97 -25.95
N GLY A 164 -2.37 -0.84 -25.68
CA GLY A 164 -2.93 0.49 -25.95
C GLY A 164 -4.11 0.85 -25.02
N ASP A 165 -4.26 0.13 -23.92
CA ASP A 165 -5.29 0.43 -22.91
C ASP A 165 -4.70 1.26 -21.75
N PHE A 166 -5.05 2.53 -21.73
CA PHE A 166 -4.61 3.48 -20.69
C PHE A 166 -5.64 3.69 -19.59
N THR A 167 -6.68 2.86 -19.55
CA THR A 167 -7.69 2.91 -18.50
C THR A 167 -7.13 2.37 -17.19
N VAL A 168 -7.11 3.20 -16.16
CA VAL A 168 -6.63 2.82 -14.83
C VAL A 168 -7.67 1.95 -14.12
N ARG A 169 -7.28 0.71 -13.81
CA ARG A 169 -8.12 -0.26 -13.10
C ARG A 169 -7.41 -0.83 -11.88
N PHE A 170 -8.18 -1.05 -10.83
CA PHE A 170 -7.75 -1.84 -9.68
C PHE A 170 -8.78 -2.94 -9.40
N ASN A 171 -8.31 -4.20 -9.32
CA ASN A 171 -9.18 -5.38 -9.24
C ASN A 171 -10.29 -5.36 -10.32
N GLY A 172 -9.91 -5.14 -11.58
CA GLY A 172 -10.79 -5.22 -12.75
C GLY A 172 -11.76 -4.05 -12.93
N GLN A 173 -11.86 -3.11 -12.00
CA GLN A 173 -12.74 -1.94 -12.11
C GLN A 173 -11.97 -0.64 -12.31
N GLN A 174 -12.51 0.25 -13.13
CA GLN A 174 -11.97 1.61 -13.25
C GLN A 174 -12.06 2.33 -11.90
N VAL A 175 -10.97 2.98 -11.49
CA VAL A 175 -10.87 3.52 -10.14
C VAL A 175 -11.87 4.65 -9.87
N HIS A 176 -12.14 5.53 -10.86
CA HIS A 176 -13.14 6.59 -10.70
C HIS A 176 -14.57 6.04 -10.65
N GLU A 177 -14.90 5.05 -11.48
CA GLU A 177 -16.21 4.38 -11.46
C GLU A 177 -16.47 3.66 -10.14
N ALA A 178 -15.46 2.96 -9.63
CA ALA A 178 -15.56 2.30 -8.33
C ALA A 178 -15.77 3.33 -7.20
N CYS A 179 -15.02 4.44 -7.20
CA CYS A 179 -15.19 5.50 -6.21
C CYS A 179 -16.54 6.22 -6.35
N ARG A 180 -17.06 6.39 -7.56
CA ARG A 180 -18.43 6.90 -7.81
C ARG A 180 -19.48 6.00 -7.16
N ALA A 181 -19.34 4.69 -7.31
CA ALA A 181 -20.25 3.73 -6.68
C ALA A 181 -20.19 3.79 -5.15
N TYR A 182 -18.97 3.89 -4.56
CA TYR A 182 -18.81 4.08 -3.12
C TYR A 182 -19.41 5.42 -2.63
N LEU A 183 -19.23 6.50 -3.39
CA LEU A 183 -19.82 7.81 -3.06
C LEU A 183 -21.35 7.77 -3.08
N ALA A 184 -21.94 7.19 -4.13
CA ALA A 184 -23.39 7.02 -4.25
C ALA A 184 -23.97 6.14 -3.15
N GLY A 185 -23.24 5.12 -2.72
CA GLY A 185 -23.60 4.23 -1.62
C GLY A 185 -23.32 4.79 -0.21
N GLY A 186 -22.75 6.00 -0.11
CA GLY A 186 -22.42 6.63 1.18
C GLY A 186 -21.28 5.94 1.95
N THR A 187 -20.46 5.13 1.26
CA THR A 187 -19.37 4.33 1.88
C THR A 187 -17.97 4.82 1.52
N LEU A 188 -17.85 5.85 0.66
CA LEU A 188 -16.55 6.45 0.37
C LEU A 188 -16.02 7.20 1.60
N PRO A 189 -14.82 6.84 2.12
CA PRO A 189 -14.28 7.50 3.30
C PRO A 189 -14.00 8.98 3.08
N SER A 190 -14.50 9.85 3.97
CA SER A 190 -14.32 11.30 3.95
C SER A 190 -14.38 11.84 5.40
N PRO A 191 -13.69 12.93 5.75
CA PRO A 191 -12.80 13.71 4.90
C PRO A 191 -11.44 13.02 4.68
N LEU A 192 -10.80 13.26 3.52
CA LEU A 192 -9.50 12.68 3.17
C LEU A 192 -8.39 13.02 4.19
N SER A 193 -8.51 14.13 4.91
CA SER A 193 -7.58 14.51 5.97
C SER A 193 -7.38 13.45 7.06
N ARG A 194 -8.32 12.51 7.21
CA ARG A 194 -8.20 11.36 8.11
C ARG A 194 -7.38 10.21 7.54
N TYR A 195 -7.19 10.18 6.22
CA TYR A 195 -6.67 9.00 5.51
C TYR A 195 -5.37 9.26 4.73
N VAL A 196 -5.00 10.52 4.49
CA VAL A 196 -3.81 10.87 3.70
C VAL A 196 -2.48 10.66 4.42
N THR A 197 -2.47 10.23 5.68
CA THR A 197 -1.29 9.76 6.40
C THR A 197 -1.19 8.24 6.29
N THR A 198 0.00 7.68 6.55
CA THR A 198 0.20 6.21 6.53
C THR A 198 -0.75 5.50 7.51
N ASP A 199 -0.83 5.97 8.76
CA ASP A 199 -1.70 5.35 9.76
C ASP A 199 -3.18 5.47 9.39
N GLY A 200 -3.60 6.64 8.90
CA GLY A 200 -4.96 6.85 8.43
C GLY A 200 -5.33 5.92 7.28
N PHE A 201 -4.45 5.77 6.30
CA PHE A 201 -4.65 4.87 5.16
C PHE A 201 -4.72 3.40 5.59
N ARG A 202 -3.77 2.95 6.42
CA ARG A 202 -3.72 1.58 6.95
C ARG A 202 -4.88 1.26 7.90
N GLY A 203 -5.52 2.27 8.47
CA GLY A 203 -6.72 2.14 9.31
C GLY A 203 -8.00 1.79 8.55
N ILE A 204 -8.03 1.90 7.21
CA ILE A 204 -9.18 1.51 6.38
C ILE A 204 -9.23 -0.01 6.28
N GLN A 205 -10.28 -0.63 6.82
CA GLN A 205 -10.42 -2.10 6.86
C GLN A 205 -10.62 -2.73 5.48
N ASP A 206 -11.34 -2.06 4.58
CA ASP A 206 -11.50 -2.50 3.19
C ASP A 206 -10.28 -2.05 2.36
N THR A 207 -9.34 -2.97 2.19
CA THR A 207 -8.11 -2.73 1.42
C THR A 207 -8.42 -2.40 -0.05
N VAL A 208 -9.42 -3.01 -0.66
CA VAL A 208 -9.77 -2.73 -2.06
C VAL A 208 -10.31 -1.30 -2.21
N LEU A 209 -11.16 -0.87 -1.29
CA LEU A 209 -11.66 0.50 -1.23
C LEU A 209 -10.51 1.49 -1.02
N SER A 210 -9.59 1.24 -0.06
CA SER A 210 -8.50 2.15 0.24
C SER A 210 -7.58 2.39 -0.97
N TYR A 211 -7.23 1.35 -1.69
CA TYR A 211 -6.40 1.43 -2.91
C TYR A 211 -7.13 2.13 -4.05
N ARG A 212 -8.42 1.84 -4.27
CA ARG A 212 -9.24 2.52 -5.28
C ARG A 212 -9.39 4.00 -4.98
N MET A 213 -9.63 4.36 -3.73
CA MET A 213 -9.75 5.75 -3.27
C MET A 213 -8.44 6.51 -3.49
N ALA A 214 -7.33 5.97 -3.04
CA ALA A 214 -6.01 6.57 -3.23
C ALA A 214 -5.65 6.71 -4.72
N GLY A 215 -5.85 5.64 -5.49
CA GLY A 215 -5.62 5.64 -6.95
C GLY A 215 -6.48 6.63 -7.69
N SER A 216 -7.78 6.70 -7.37
CA SER A 216 -8.72 7.66 -7.96
C SER A 216 -8.34 9.11 -7.62
N PHE A 217 -7.95 9.40 -6.38
CA PHE A 217 -7.54 10.74 -5.99
C PHE A 217 -6.22 11.17 -6.66
N VAL A 218 -5.20 10.30 -6.70
CA VAL A 218 -3.93 10.61 -7.38
C VAL A 218 -4.10 10.71 -8.89
N LEU A 219 -4.96 9.89 -9.50
CA LEU A 219 -5.32 10.00 -10.91
C LEU A 219 -5.99 11.35 -11.19
N TYR A 220 -6.96 11.77 -10.37
CA TYR A 220 -7.59 13.10 -10.45
C TYR A 220 -6.54 14.23 -10.36
N LEU A 221 -5.60 14.16 -9.42
CA LEU A 221 -4.53 15.16 -9.32
C LEU A 221 -3.67 15.20 -10.60
N THR A 222 -3.40 14.02 -11.18
CA THR A 222 -2.64 13.90 -12.44
C THR A 222 -3.42 14.50 -13.62
N GLU A 223 -4.71 14.24 -13.72
CA GLU A 223 -5.57 14.76 -14.80
C GLU A 223 -5.77 16.27 -14.68
N ARG A 224 -5.88 16.78 -13.47
CA ARG A 224 -6.18 18.21 -13.21
C ARG A 224 -4.96 19.10 -13.27
N PHE A 225 -3.82 18.66 -12.72
CA PHE A 225 -2.62 19.48 -12.54
C PHE A 225 -1.40 18.97 -13.34
N GLY A 226 -1.53 17.81 -13.95
CA GLY A 226 -0.45 17.15 -14.67
C GLY A 226 0.47 16.31 -13.78
N LEU A 227 1.04 15.27 -14.38
CA LEU A 227 1.98 14.38 -13.68
C LEU A 227 3.20 15.11 -13.11
N PRO A 228 3.80 16.13 -13.78
CA PRO A 228 4.93 16.88 -13.20
C PRO A 228 4.62 17.51 -11.84
N ALA A 229 3.40 18.03 -11.62
CA ALA A 229 2.98 18.57 -10.34
C ALA A 229 2.83 17.47 -9.27
N VAL A 230 2.31 16.29 -9.65
CA VAL A 230 2.25 15.12 -8.76
C VAL A 230 3.66 14.67 -8.36
N LEU A 231 4.60 14.59 -9.30
CA LEU A 231 5.98 14.23 -9.00
C LEU A 231 6.69 15.30 -8.13
N GLN A 232 6.34 16.59 -8.31
CA GLN A 232 6.81 17.64 -7.42
C GLN A 232 6.30 17.44 -5.98
N PHE A 233 5.04 17.04 -5.80
CA PHE A 233 4.49 16.68 -4.49
C PHE A 233 5.23 15.49 -3.86
N PHE A 234 5.67 14.50 -4.66
CA PHE A 234 6.43 13.35 -4.16
C PHE A 234 7.82 13.71 -3.67
N ARG A 235 8.47 14.73 -4.25
CA ARG A 235 9.85 15.14 -3.90
C ARG A 235 9.96 15.48 -2.43
N GLY A 236 10.92 14.81 -1.77
CA GLY A 236 11.16 15.00 -0.34
C GLY A 236 10.06 14.44 0.57
N GLY A 237 9.07 13.74 0.01
CA GLY A 237 8.07 13.01 0.78
C GLY A 237 8.67 11.81 1.50
N ILE A 238 8.27 11.60 2.74
CA ILE A 238 8.62 10.42 3.53
C ILE A 238 7.34 9.72 3.99
N ARG A 239 7.45 8.43 4.26
CA ARG A 239 6.30 7.59 4.63
C ARG A 239 5.59 8.08 5.89
N GLU A 240 6.34 8.64 6.81
CA GLU A 240 5.89 9.15 8.11
C GLU A 240 5.41 10.60 8.04
N ASP A 241 5.17 11.15 6.84
CA ASP A 241 4.66 12.51 6.70
C ASP A 241 3.40 12.75 7.53
N SER A 242 3.47 13.81 8.34
CA SER A 242 2.30 14.27 9.08
C SER A 242 1.25 14.88 8.15
N LEU A 243 0.01 15.01 8.62
CA LEU A 243 -1.04 15.72 7.89
C LEU A 243 -0.63 17.17 7.56
N ALA A 244 0.07 17.85 8.48
CA ALA A 244 0.54 19.20 8.26
C ALA A 244 1.60 19.28 7.13
N SER A 245 2.57 18.34 7.12
CA SER A 245 3.56 18.20 6.06
C SER A 245 2.91 17.90 4.71
N THR A 246 1.96 16.95 4.68
CA THR A 246 1.20 16.60 3.49
C THR A 246 0.44 17.80 2.92
N ARG A 247 -0.28 18.57 3.76
CA ARG A 247 -0.98 19.79 3.35
C ARG A 247 -0.04 20.85 2.77
N ALA A 248 1.08 21.08 3.45
CA ALA A 248 2.06 22.09 2.99
C ALA A 248 2.63 21.72 1.61
N ARG A 249 3.01 20.44 1.40
CA ARG A 249 3.51 19.99 0.09
C ARG A 249 2.43 20.00 -0.98
N LEU A 250 1.20 19.63 -0.65
CA LEU A 250 0.07 19.68 -1.58
C LEU A 250 -0.17 21.12 -2.04
N GLN A 251 -0.22 22.08 -1.10
CA GLN A 251 -0.35 23.50 -1.40
C GLN A 251 0.81 24.01 -2.28
N ALA A 252 2.05 23.59 -1.98
CA ALA A 252 3.22 23.99 -2.75
C ALA A 252 3.24 23.43 -4.17
N ALA A 253 2.77 22.18 -4.37
CA ALA A 253 2.79 21.50 -5.66
C ALA A 253 1.60 21.87 -6.57
N PHE A 254 0.41 22.06 -5.98
CA PHE A 254 -0.84 22.23 -6.74
C PHE A 254 -1.48 23.61 -6.59
N GLY A 255 -1.05 24.42 -5.64
CA GLY A 255 -1.62 25.75 -5.40
C GLY A 255 -3.00 25.73 -4.72
N VAL A 256 -3.47 24.56 -4.24
CA VAL A 256 -4.78 24.38 -3.59
C VAL A 256 -4.62 23.66 -2.25
N THR A 257 -5.60 23.81 -1.36
CA THR A 257 -5.64 23.04 -0.10
C THR A 257 -6.05 21.58 -0.34
N LEU A 258 -5.77 20.71 0.62
CA LEU A 258 -6.25 19.31 0.56
C LEU A 258 -7.78 19.26 0.48
N GLU A 259 -8.43 20.10 1.24
CA GLU A 259 -9.89 20.20 1.34
C GLU A 259 -10.52 20.67 -0.01
N ASP A 260 -9.90 21.64 -0.67
CA ASP A 260 -10.33 22.10 -2.00
C ASP A 260 -10.11 21.02 -3.06
N ALA A 261 -8.97 20.32 -3.01
CA ALA A 261 -8.68 19.20 -3.90
C ALA A 261 -9.67 18.04 -3.70
N GLU A 262 -9.98 17.68 -2.44
CA GLU A 262 -11.01 16.68 -2.12
C GLU A 262 -12.38 17.09 -2.65
N ALA A 263 -12.83 18.33 -2.38
CA ALA A 263 -14.10 18.82 -2.85
C ALA A 263 -14.23 18.75 -4.38
N ALA A 264 -13.18 19.18 -5.09
CA ALA A 264 -13.17 19.14 -6.56
C ALA A 264 -13.11 17.71 -7.11
N TRP A 265 -12.38 16.78 -6.47
CA TRP A 265 -12.40 15.37 -6.81
C TRP A 265 -13.79 14.75 -6.62
N LEU A 266 -14.46 15.04 -5.50
CA LEU A 266 -15.82 14.56 -5.25
C LEU A 266 -16.82 15.09 -6.31
N GLU A 267 -16.63 16.32 -6.82
CA GLU A 267 -17.43 16.83 -7.94
C GLU A 267 -17.20 16.06 -9.25
N VAL A 268 -15.96 15.64 -9.53
CA VAL A 268 -15.67 14.76 -10.68
C VAL A 268 -16.35 13.40 -10.52
N LEU A 269 -16.38 12.85 -9.31
CA LEU A 269 -17.06 11.57 -9.05
C LEU A 269 -18.61 11.66 -9.17
N ARG A 270 -19.21 12.83 -8.96
CA ARG A 270 -20.68 13.02 -9.08
C ARG A 270 -21.15 13.12 -10.53
N ARG A 271 -20.28 13.37 -11.48
CA ARG A 271 -20.56 13.43 -12.93
C ARG A 271 -20.52 12.06 -13.58
#